data_a165e66ba49fe81b5cb26a90a2fd91dc
#
_entry.id   a165e66ba49fe81b5cb26a90a2fd91dc
#
_cell.length_a   1.000
_cell.length_b   1.000
_cell.length_c   1.000
_cell.angle_alpha   90.00
_cell.angle_beta   90.00
_cell.angle_gamma   90.00
#
_symmetry.space_group_name_H-M   'P 1'
#
loop_
_entity.id
_entity.type
_entity.pdbx_description
1 polymer ?
#
loop_
_entity_poly.entity_id
_entity_poly.type
_entity_poly.pdbx_seq_one_letter_code
_entity_poly.pdbx_strand_id
1 'polypeptide(L)'
;MGLFVFTERGKMKAWELEYKIRKSIKPDPNYKPVWDIDSGFSEDNILRMKWESFVPGSGAIEHLIVGAVQSVENMGRDVTEAEKLLEIGFKVFENSDFGQLKLITKEMFENLERAPLIKGHKYYTFRRPTEWEEISKEFPETSYPMQGDSMLFDRIYAGWLGQIAGASMGTRLEGFTSKALQEVFGESLGKYIYKPSTLNDDITYEIAFIPAFKDKKRSIDSEFLSKKWVELIPFGWSAELVALENLKKGILPPLSGIKLNPFQEWIGAQMRCMVHGFLSPYNPSEAARLAFIDSQISHSGNGIYGGIHSAVLVSLAFLVDEPIRLVTESLKYIPEHTEFQEVLEKTINWCRNAKSYEEVIPLIEDEFKQYNWVHLYPNAACVITSLWFSNGIFDKAMKIVAQAGFDVDCNAGEVGSIIGVMKGMNALSDYWIKPFNDNLETYVRGFENIKISELTELTVKLLKETECL
;
A
#
# COMPACT_ATOMS: atom_id res chain seq x y z
N MET A 1 -28.89 10.30 -0.57
CA MET A 1 -27.75 9.51 -0.87
C MET A 1 -28.15 8.27 -1.62
N GLY A 2 -27.57 8.02 -2.78
CA GLY A 2 -28.18 7.18 -3.78
C GLY A 2 -28.18 5.70 -3.44
N LEU A 3 -29.34 5.13 -3.21
CA LEU A 3 -29.61 3.72 -3.34
C LEU A 3 -29.04 3.23 -4.67
N PHE A 4 -28.01 2.40 -4.63
CA PHE A 4 -27.63 1.61 -5.79
C PHE A 4 -28.73 0.58 -6.00
N VAL A 5 -29.68 0.90 -6.88
CA VAL A 5 -30.77 -0.01 -7.25
C VAL A 5 -30.16 -1.14 -8.08
N PHE A 6 -30.07 -2.33 -7.51
CA PHE A 6 -29.81 -3.57 -8.21
C PHE A 6 -30.98 -3.92 -9.15
N THR A 7 -31.19 -3.13 -10.22
CA THR A 7 -32.34 -3.27 -11.10
C THR A 7 -32.06 -4.04 -12.39
N GLU A 8 -30.83 -4.48 -12.63
CA GLU A 8 -30.51 -5.31 -13.79
C GLU A 8 -30.25 -6.77 -13.37
N ARG A 9 -31.16 -7.64 -13.72
CA ARG A 9 -31.11 -9.10 -13.57
C ARG A 9 -30.03 -9.71 -14.47
N GLY A 10 -28.78 -9.48 -14.14
CA GLY A 10 -27.61 -10.15 -14.70
C GLY A 10 -26.65 -10.39 -13.53
N LYS A 11 -25.99 -11.54 -13.50
CA LYS A 11 -24.97 -11.86 -12.51
C LYS A 11 -23.81 -10.85 -12.64
N MET A 12 -23.85 -9.74 -11.89
CA MET A 12 -22.78 -8.76 -11.86
C MET A 12 -21.63 -9.34 -11.05
N LYS A 13 -20.44 -9.33 -11.61
CA LYS A 13 -19.22 -9.72 -10.91
C LYS A 13 -18.86 -8.74 -9.79
N ALA A 14 -18.19 -9.22 -8.75
CA ALA A 14 -17.78 -8.36 -7.64
C ALA A 14 -16.92 -7.17 -8.12
N TRP A 15 -16.01 -7.39 -9.06
CA TRP A 15 -15.19 -6.31 -9.63
C TRP A 15 -16.02 -5.31 -10.47
N GLU A 16 -17.08 -5.75 -11.16
CA GLU A 16 -17.99 -4.85 -11.90
C GLU A 16 -18.77 -3.96 -10.93
N LEU A 17 -19.19 -4.53 -9.80
CA LEU A 17 -19.88 -3.80 -8.74
C LEU A 17 -18.95 -2.75 -8.12
N GLU A 18 -17.73 -3.15 -7.71
CA GLU A 18 -16.72 -2.24 -7.17
C GLU A 18 -16.41 -1.10 -8.14
N TYR A 19 -16.12 -1.44 -9.39
CA TYR A 19 -15.79 -0.45 -10.42
C TYR A 19 -16.95 0.52 -10.70
N LYS A 20 -18.21 0.02 -10.71
CA LYS A 20 -19.40 0.86 -10.84
C LYS A 20 -19.55 1.83 -9.67
N ILE A 21 -19.34 1.36 -8.44
CA ILE A 21 -19.38 2.21 -7.25
C ILE A 21 -18.31 3.30 -7.36
N ARG A 22 -17.05 2.92 -7.56
CA ARG A 22 -15.92 3.85 -7.67
C ARG A 22 -16.10 4.91 -8.76
N LYS A 23 -16.63 4.53 -9.91
CA LYS A 23 -16.95 5.49 -11.01
C LYS A 23 -18.10 6.44 -10.70
N SER A 24 -18.98 6.08 -9.77
CA SER A 24 -20.15 6.89 -9.44
C SER A 24 -19.92 7.90 -8.32
N ILE A 25 -18.86 7.70 -7.52
CA ILE A 25 -18.55 8.59 -6.40
C ILE A 25 -17.67 9.76 -6.85
N LYS A 26 -17.87 10.90 -6.19
CA LYS A 26 -17.03 12.08 -6.38
C LYS A 26 -16.60 12.59 -5.01
N PRO A 27 -15.39 13.13 -4.89
CA PRO A 27 -14.96 13.73 -3.64
C PRO A 27 -15.84 14.93 -3.28
N ASP A 28 -16.12 15.08 -1.98
CA ASP A 28 -16.71 16.29 -1.43
C ASP A 28 -15.58 17.27 -1.08
N PRO A 29 -15.46 18.42 -1.77
CA PRO A 29 -14.39 19.37 -1.48
C PRO A 29 -14.49 19.99 -0.08
N ASN A 30 -15.66 19.90 0.56
CA ASN A 30 -15.89 20.40 1.90
C ASN A 30 -15.81 19.31 2.99
N TYR A 31 -15.58 18.04 2.61
CA TYR A 31 -15.45 16.95 3.56
C TYR A 31 -14.31 17.25 4.54
N LYS A 32 -14.62 17.15 5.83
CA LYS A 32 -13.62 17.27 6.90
C LYS A 32 -13.25 15.88 7.36
N PRO A 33 -12.00 15.46 7.23
CA PRO A 33 -11.54 14.17 7.74
C PRO A 33 -11.88 14.05 9.21
N VAL A 34 -12.55 12.96 9.58
CA VAL A 34 -12.91 12.67 10.97
C VAL A 34 -12.32 11.31 11.30
N TRP A 35 -11.30 11.31 12.12
CA TRP A 35 -10.75 10.10 12.73
C TRP A 35 -11.56 9.79 14.00
N ASP A 36 -12.81 9.39 13.82
CA ASP A 36 -13.68 9.02 14.93
C ASP A 36 -13.46 7.56 15.33
N ILE A 37 -12.28 7.31 15.91
CA ILE A 37 -11.87 5.99 16.39
C ILE A 37 -12.65 5.61 17.66
N ASP A 38 -13.16 6.59 18.40
CA ASP A 38 -13.77 6.36 19.72
C ASP A 38 -15.27 5.99 19.65
N SER A 39 -15.96 6.25 18.56
CA SER A 39 -17.42 6.22 18.54
C SER A 39 -18.07 4.88 18.28
N GLY A 40 -17.34 3.75 18.28
CA GLY A 40 -18.11 2.55 18.17
C GLY A 40 -17.48 1.24 17.76
N PHE A 41 -16.59 0.73 18.55
CA PHE A 41 -16.13 -0.67 18.43
C PHE A 41 -17.14 -1.70 18.96
N SER A 42 -18.46 -1.50 18.76
CA SER A 42 -19.39 -2.61 18.89
C SER A 42 -19.19 -3.57 17.71
N GLU A 43 -19.39 -4.87 17.95
CA GLU A 43 -19.31 -5.86 16.86
C GLU A 43 -20.20 -5.51 15.66
N ASP A 44 -21.38 -4.90 15.90
CA ASP A 44 -22.31 -4.50 14.86
C ASP A 44 -21.77 -3.32 14.04
N ASN A 45 -21.05 -2.38 14.67
CA ASN A 45 -20.40 -1.29 13.94
C ASN A 45 -19.21 -1.78 13.09
N ILE A 46 -18.39 -2.69 13.63
CA ILE A 46 -17.30 -3.31 12.86
C ILE A 46 -17.87 -4.09 11.67
N LEU A 47 -18.96 -4.82 11.88
CA LEU A 47 -19.65 -5.54 10.81
C LEU A 47 -20.19 -4.57 9.76
N ARG A 48 -20.88 -3.50 10.21
CA ARG A 48 -21.40 -2.45 9.33
C ARG A 48 -20.29 -1.84 8.46
N MET A 49 -19.14 -1.52 9.05
CA MET A 49 -17.99 -0.96 8.33
C MET A 49 -17.44 -1.89 7.25
N LYS A 50 -17.49 -3.21 7.44
CA LYS A 50 -17.10 -4.17 6.39
C LYS A 50 -18.04 -4.13 5.19
N TRP A 51 -19.33 -3.84 5.39
CA TRP A 51 -20.33 -3.74 4.33
C TRP A 51 -20.38 -2.35 3.69
N GLU A 52 -20.21 -1.30 4.47
CA GLU A 52 -20.08 0.07 3.98
C GLU A 52 -19.33 0.92 5.01
N SER A 53 -18.24 1.51 4.58
CA SER A 53 -17.48 2.49 5.36
C SER A 53 -17.11 3.69 4.48
N PHE A 54 -16.61 4.72 5.14
CA PHE A 54 -15.99 5.85 4.47
C PHE A 54 -14.50 5.82 4.80
N VAL A 55 -13.67 5.91 3.79
CA VAL A 55 -12.22 6.06 3.97
C VAL A 55 -11.96 7.31 4.80
N PRO A 56 -11.34 7.21 5.97
CA PRO A 56 -11.29 8.31 6.95
C PRO A 56 -10.69 9.61 6.40
N GLY A 57 -9.71 9.50 5.52
CA GLY A 57 -9.01 10.63 4.91
C GLY A 57 -9.82 11.33 3.82
N SER A 58 -10.34 10.58 2.87
CA SER A 58 -10.96 11.09 1.64
C SER A 58 -12.48 11.18 1.70
N GLY A 59 -13.11 10.33 2.51
CA GLY A 59 -14.56 10.14 2.51
C GLY A 59 -15.06 9.32 1.32
N ALA A 60 -14.18 8.65 0.59
CA ALA A 60 -14.57 7.69 -0.44
C ALA A 60 -15.36 6.55 0.20
N ILE A 61 -16.39 6.06 -0.50
CA ILE A 61 -17.16 4.93 -0.02
C ILE A 61 -16.37 3.65 -0.30
N GLU A 62 -16.19 2.84 0.73
CA GLU A 62 -15.56 1.54 0.65
C GLU A 62 -16.53 0.44 1.07
N HIS A 63 -16.52 -0.65 0.30
CA HIS A 63 -17.22 -1.90 0.61
C HIS A 63 -16.17 -3.02 0.73
N LEU A 64 -15.55 -3.15 1.90
CA LEU A 64 -14.48 -4.12 2.13
C LEU A 64 -14.91 -5.55 1.78
N ILE A 65 -16.18 -5.89 2.01
CA ILE A 65 -16.75 -7.20 1.69
C ILE A 65 -16.76 -7.47 0.16
N VAL A 66 -17.01 -6.45 -0.65
CA VAL A 66 -16.94 -6.54 -2.12
C VAL A 66 -15.50 -6.74 -2.56
N GLY A 67 -14.59 -5.97 -1.97
CA GLY A 67 -13.16 -6.11 -2.21
C GLY A 67 -12.62 -7.50 -1.86
N ALA A 68 -13.14 -8.14 -0.79
CA ALA A 68 -12.77 -9.51 -0.44
C ALA A 68 -13.17 -10.52 -1.53
N VAL A 69 -14.40 -10.43 -2.05
CA VAL A 69 -14.88 -11.31 -3.14
C VAL A 69 -14.07 -11.09 -4.41
N GLN A 70 -13.88 -9.82 -4.79
CA GLN A 70 -13.07 -9.42 -5.94
C GLN A 70 -11.64 -9.97 -5.85
N SER A 71 -11.00 -9.85 -4.71
CA SER A 71 -9.62 -10.31 -4.51
C SER A 71 -9.46 -11.82 -4.67
N VAL A 72 -10.43 -12.59 -4.17
CA VAL A 72 -10.41 -14.05 -4.32
C VAL A 72 -10.66 -14.46 -5.78
N GLU A 73 -11.51 -13.73 -6.53
CA GLU A 73 -11.67 -13.91 -7.98
C GLU A 73 -10.36 -13.58 -8.71
N ASN A 74 -9.68 -12.49 -8.38
CA ASN A 74 -8.39 -12.11 -8.97
C ASN A 74 -7.32 -13.20 -8.76
N MET A 75 -7.37 -13.93 -7.66
CA MET A 75 -6.52 -15.10 -7.39
C MET A 75 -7.00 -16.37 -8.13
N GLY A 76 -7.86 -16.26 -9.14
CA GLY A 76 -8.27 -17.35 -10.01
C GLY A 76 -9.21 -18.37 -9.36
N ARG A 77 -10.02 -17.97 -8.39
CA ARG A 77 -11.01 -18.84 -7.74
C ARG A 77 -12.43 -18.50 -8.18
N ASP A 78 -13.29 -19.49 -8.19
CA ASP A 78 -14.72 -19.33 -8.51
C ASP A 78 -15.48 -18.79 -7.29
N VAL A 79 -15.89 -17.54 -7.38
CA VAL A 79 -16.59 -16.81 -6.31
C VAL A 79 -18.10 -16.71 -6.54
N THR A 80 -18.66 -17.46 -7.48
CA THR A 80 -20.09 -17.38 -7.87
C THR A 80 -21.04 -17.46 -6.67
N GLU A 81 -20.77 -18.30 -5.68
CA GLU A 81 -21.62 -18.41 -4.50
C GLU A 81 -21.45 -17.19 -3.54
N ALA A 82 -20.24 -16.65 -3.41
CA ALA A 82 -20.01 -15.44 -2.63
C ALA A 82 -20.69 -14.21 -3.28
N GLU A 83 -20.70 -14.10 -4.61
CA GLU A 83 -21.41 -13.03 -5.34
C GLU A 83 -22.93 -13.06 -5.08
N LYS A 84 -23.53 -14.24 -4.99
CA LYS A 84 -24.95 -14.37 -4.60
C LYS A 84 -25.20 -13.87 -3.19
N LEU A 85 -24.28 -14.17 -2.27
CA LEU A 85 -24.36 -13.72 -0.90
C LEU A 85 -24.16 -12.18 -0.76
N LEU A 86 -23.38 -11.54 -1.66
CA LEU A 86 -23.29 -10.09 -1.71
C LEU A 86 -24.67 -9.46 -1.97
N GLU A 87 -25.40 -9.96 -2.97
CA GLU A 87 -26.73 -9.43 -3.32
C GLU A 87 -27.72 -9.55 -2.15
N ILE A 88 -27.71 -10.69 -1.45
CA ILE A 88 -28.56 -10.94 -0.28
C ILE A 88 -28.13 -10.05 0.89
N GLY A 89 -26.82 -9.95 1.13
CA GLY A 89 -26.25 -9.22 2.24
C GLY A 89 -26.51 -7.72 2.16
N PHE A 90 -26.43 -7.11 0.99
CA PHE A 90 -26.80 -5.69 0.82
C PHE A 90 -28.27 -5.42 1.16
N LYS A 91 -29.20 -6.31 0.77
CA LYS A 91 -30.61 -6.17 1.16
C LYS A 91 -30.82 -6.28 2.67
N VAL A 92 -30.07 -7.16 3.32
CA VAL A 92 -30.12 -7.33 4.79
C VAL A 92 -29.47 -6.14 5.49
N PHE A 93 -28.38 -5.61 4.94
CA PHE A 93 -27.70 -4.40 5.42
C PHE A 93 -28.63 -3.18 5.38
N GLU A 94 -29.33 -2.95 4.27
CA GLU A 94 -30.33 -1.88 4.13
C GLU A 94 -31.45 -1.95 5.18
N ASN A 95 -31.84 -3.16 5.58
CA ASN A 95 -32.83 -3.39 6.62
C ASN A 95 -32.27 -3.32 8.05
N SER A 96 -30.98 -3.08 8.22
CA SER A 96 -30.29 -3.03 9.50
C SER A 96 -30.45 -4.29 10.36
N ASP A 97 -30.66 -5.46 9.74
CA ASP A 97 -30.70 -6.76 10.44
C ASP A 97 -29.29 -7.30 10.65
N PHE A 98 -28.60 -6.76 11.65
CA PHE A 98 -27.22 -7.15 11.95
C PHE A 98 -27.07 -8.62 12.38
N GLY A 99 -28.10 -9.24 12.94
CA GLY A 99 -28.07 -10.65 13.26
C GLY A 99 -27.95 -11.54 12.02
N GLN A 100 -28.82 -11.29 11.05
CA GLN A 100 -28.78 -11.98 9.76
C GLN A 100 -27.52 -11.61 8.95
N LEU A 101 -27.09 -10.36 9.00
CA LEU A 101 -25.89 -9.89 8.32
C LEU A 101 -24.63 -10.60 8.82
N LYS A 102 -24.51 -10.87 10.13
CA LYS A 102 -23.41 -11.68 10.69
C LYS A 102 -23.36 -13.08 10.10
N LEU A 103 -24.53 -13.74 9.96
CA LEU A 103 -24.60 -15.07 9.37
C LEU A 103 -24.19 -15.08 7.91
N ILE A 104 -24.68 -14.12 7.10
CA ILE A 104 -24.32 -13.99 5.69
C ILE A 104 -22.82 -13.70 5.54
N THR A 105 -22.27 -12.79 6.35
CA THR A 105 -20.84 -12.48 6.34
C THR A 105 -19.98 -13.69 6.65
N LYS A 106 -20.37 -14.45 7.66
CA LYS A 106 -19.71 -15.72 8.02
C LYS A 106 -19.75 -16.71 6.86
N GLU A 107 -20.92 -16.94 6.27
CA GLU A 107 -21.10 -17.85 5.15
C GLU A 107 -20.28 -17.42 3.93
N MET A 108 -20.22 -16.11 3.66
CA MET A 108 -19.41 -15.55 2.58
C MET A 108 -17.93 -15.86 2.76
N PHE A 109 -17.34 -15.58 3.94
CA PHE A 109 -15.94 -15.91 4.20
C PHE A 109 -15.66 -17.42 4.14
N GLU A 110 -16.60 -18.27 4.56
CA GLU A 110 -16.49 -19.71 4.40
C GLU A 110 -16.49 -20.14 2.92
N ASN A 111 -17.32 -19.49 2.09
CA ASN A 111 -17.33 -19.73 0.65
C ASN A 111 -16.02 -19.24 0.01
N LEU A 112 -15.52 -18.07 0.35
CA LEU A 112 -14.25 -17.55 -0.17
C LEU A 112 -13.06 -18.45 0.17
N GLU A 113 -12.99 -18.95 1.40
CA GLU A 113 -11.91 -19.85 1.83
C GLU A 113 -11.94 -21.19 1.06
N ARG A 114 -13.13 -21.67 0.72
CA ARG A 114 -13.35 -22.94 0.00
C ARG A 114 -13.54 -22.79 -1.49
N ALA A 115 -13.46 -21.56 -2.01
CA ALA A 115 -13.70 -21.27 -3.42
C ALA A 115 -12.80 -22.13 -4.32
N PRO A 116 -13.40 -22.88 -5.28
CA PRO A 116 -12.65 -23.80 -6.13
C PRO A 116 -11.75 -23.04 -7.10
N LEU A 117 -10.62 -23.64 -7.46
CA LEU A 117 -9.72 -23.08 -8.46
C LEU A 117 -10.35 -23.13 -9.85
N ILE A 118 -10.29 -22.02 -10.59
CA ILE A 118 -10.69 -21.98 -12.00
C ILE A 118 -9.58 -22.59 -12.83
N LYS A 119 -9.84 -23.77 -13.40
CA LYS A 119 -8.85 -24.49 -14.22
C LYS A 119 -8.42 -23.65 -15.43
N GLY A 120 -7.12 -23.46 -15.57
CA GLY A 120 -6.54 -22.71 -16.70
C GLY A 120 -6.60 -21.18 -16.53
N HIS A 121 -6.97 -20.68 -15.37
CA HIS A 121 -6.92 -19.25 -15.10
C HIS A 121 -5.47 -18.72 -15.19
N LYS A 122 -5.28 -17.51 -15.77
CA LYS A 122 -3.96 -16.89 -15.99
C LYS A 122 -3.12 -16.80 -14.71
N TYR A 123 -3.76 -16.57 -13.57
CA TYR A 123 -3.13 -16.51 -12.26
C TYR A 123 -2.21 -17.70 -11.99
N TYR A 124 -2.55 -18.91 -12.43
CA TYR A 124 -1.78 -20.14 -12.22
C TYR A 124 -0.72 -20.41 -13.30
N THR A 125 -0.61 -19.55 -14.30
CA THR A 125 0.44 -19.68 -15.33
C THR A 125 1.75 -19.03 -14.91
N PHE A 126 1.74 -18.16 -13.91
CA PHE A 126 2.89 -17.45 -13.39
C PHE A 126 3.61 -18.24 -12.31
N ARG A 127 4.93 -18.02 -12.20
CA ARG A 127 5.70 -18.46 -11.04
C ARG A 127 5.26 -17.69 -9.79
N ARG A 128 5.31 -18.35 -8.63
CA ARG A 128 4.94 -17.75 -7.34
C ARG A 128 5.87 -18.25 -6.23
N PRO A 129 7.16 -17.95 -6.28
CA PRO A 129 8.07 -18.31 -5.21
C PRO A 129 7.60 -17.67 -3.89
N THR A 130 7.59 -18.47 -2.82
CA THR A 130 7.18 -18.05 -1.48
C THR A 130 8.31 -18.06 -0.47
N GLU A 131 9.40 -18.76 -0.79
CA GLU A 131 10.57 -18.88 0.07
C GLU A 131 11.66 -17.89 -0.35
N TRP A 132 12.34 -17.31 0.62
CA TRP A 132 13.38 -16.30 0.38
C TRP A 132 14.45 -16.76 -0.59
N GLU A 133 14.91 -18.00 -0.44
CA GLU A 133 15.95 -18.60 -1.27
C GLU A 133 15.55 -18.72 -2.75
N GLU A 134 14.26 -18.91 -3.01
CA GLU A 134 13.73 -18.96 -4.37
C GLU A 134 13.54 -17.56 -4.95
N ILE A 135 13.09 -16.60 -4.10
CA ILE A 135 12.87 -15.20 -4.48
C ILE A 135 14.20 -14.52 -4.82
N SER A 136 15.21 -14.68 -3.96
CA SER A 136 16.49 -13.99 -4.08
C SER A 136 17.48 -14.64 -5.04
N LYS A 137 17.17 -15.83 -5.55
CA LYS A 137 18.08 -16.63 -6.39
C LYS A 137 18.57 -15.90 -7.64
N GLU A 138 17.74 -15.05 -8.19
CA GLU A 138 17.98 -14.34 -9.45
C GLU A 138 18.49 -12.90 -9.23
N PHE A 139 18.61 -12.48 -7.96
CA PHE A 139 19.05 -11.13 -7.64
C PHE A 139 20.51 -10.89 -8.03
N PRO A 140 20.86 -9.68 -8.47
CA PRO A 140 22.24 -9.35 -8.75
C PRO A 140 23.15 -9.50 -7.53
N GLU A 141 24.32 -10.11 -7.71
CA GLU A 141 25.37 -10.18 -6.67
C GLU A 141 26.06 -8.81 -6.53
N THR A 142 25.32 -7.77 -6.19
CA THR A 142 25.87 -6.42 -6.03
C THR A 142 25.67 -5.94 -4.60
N SER A 143 26.76 -5.89 -3.83
CA SER A 143 26.84 -5.05 -2.65
C SER A 143 27.76 -3.88 -2.96
N TYR A 144 27.26 -2.68 -2.79
CA TYR A 144 28.11 -1.49 -2.86
C TYR A 144 28.58 -1.17 -1.43
N PRO A 145 29.91 -1.06 -1.20
CA PRO A 145 30.38 -0.69 0.14
C PRO A 145 29.81 0.69 0.49
N MET A 146 29.25 0.80 1.68
CA MET A 146 28.85 2.09 2.24
C MET A 146 30.11 2.95 2.39
N GLN A 147 30.43 3.74 1.40
CA GLN A 147 31.44 4.80 1.52
C GLN A 147 30.83 5.87 2.41
N GLY A 148 31.60 6.39 3.38
CA GLY A 148 31.13 7.37 4.35
C GLY A 148 30.29 8.49 3.69
N ASP A 149 28.99 8.29 3.64
CA ASP A 149 28.05 9.21 3.03
C ASP A 149 27.80 10.34 4.04
N SER A 150 28.46 11.48 3.82
CA SER A 150 28.26 12.67 4.62
C SER A 150 26.83 13.22 4.51
N MET A 151 26.07 12.81 3.51
CA MET A 151 24.70 13.22 3.26
C MET A 151 23.66 12.19 3.75
N LEU A 152 24.09 11.12 4.40
CA LEU A 152 23.20 10.01 4.81
C LEU A 152 22.02 10.51 5.66
N PHE A 153 22.27 11.35 6.66
CA PHE A 153 21.21 11.95 7.48
C PHE A 153 20.27 12.80 6.63
N ASP A 154 20.78 13.66 5.78
CA ASP A 154 20.00 14.56 4.91
C ASP A 154 19.07 13.75 4.00
N ARG A 155 19.57 12.68 3.40
CA ARG A 155 18.83 11.83 2.48
C ARG A 155 17.75 11.00 3.17
N ILE A 156 18.05 10.42 4.35
CA ILE A 156 17.06 9.67 5.15
C ILE A 156 16.00 10.64 5.70
N TYR A 157 16.40 11.82 6.16
CA TYR A 157 15.47 12.84 6.65
C TYR A 157 14.54 13.32 5.54
N ALA A 158 15.08 13.57 4.35
CA ALA A 158 14.28 13.91 3.18
C ALA A 158 13.37 12.74 2.73
N GLY A 159 13.82 11.50 2.90
CA GLY A 159 13.01 10.30 2.65
C GLY A 159 11.79 10.23 3.57
N TRP A 160 11.99 10.36 4.89
CA TRP A 160 10.88 10.41 5.86
C TRP A 160 9.94 11.59 5.61
N LEU A 161 10.47 12.80 5.43
CA LEU A 161 9.67 13.98 5.14
C LEU A 161 8.90 13.88 3.82
N GLY A 162 9.54 13.34 2.79
CA GLY A 162 8.93 13.13 1.47
C GLY A 162 7.76 12.15 1.55
N GLN A 163 7.94 11.06 2.31
CA GLN A 163 6.86 10.10 2.58
C GLN A 163 5.69 10.75 3.32
N ILE A 164 5.97 11.42 4.44
CA ILE A 164 4.96 12.08 5.27
C ILE A 164 4.21 13.15 4.47
N ALA A 165 4.92 13.95 3.68
CA ALA A 165 4.32 14.99 2.86
C ALA A 165 3.45 14.40 1.74
N GLY A 166 3.94 13.35 1.07
CA GLY A 166 3.22 12.64 0.02
C GLY A 166 1.94 12.01 0.54
N ALA A 167 2.05 11.18 1.59
CA ALA A 167 0.91 10.52 2.22
C ALA A 167 -0.13 11.55 2.69
N SER A 168 0.31 12.60 3.38
CA SER A 168 -0.59 13.67 3.84
C SER A 168 -1.30 14.43 2.70
N MET A 169 -0.66 14.56 1.54
CA MET A 169 -1.28 15.13 0.34
C MET A 169 -2.32 14.17 -0.26
N GLY A 170 -1.97 12.87 -0.31
CA GLY A 170 -2.77 11.83 -0.93
C GLY A 170 -4.04 11.47 -0.18
N THR A 171 -4.00 11.49 1.14
CA THR A 171 -5.11 11.06 2.04
C THR A 171 -6.49 11.67 1.69
N ARG A 172 -6.55 12.86 1.08
CA ARG A 172 -7.81 13.48 0.62
C ARG A 172 -8.28 13.02 -0.76
N LEU A 173 -7.45 12.26 -1.46
CA LEU A 173 -7.62 11.95 -2.88
C LEU A 173 -7.80 10.45 -3.14
N GLU A 174 -7.52 9.59 -2.16
CA GLU A 174 -7.58 8.14 -2.28
C GLU A 174 -9.00 7.61 -2.51
N GLY A 175 -9.12 6.50 -3.22
CA GLY A 175 -10.38 5.80 -3.49
C GLY A 175 -11.22 6.38 -4.62
N PHE A 176 -10.75 7.45 -5.29
CA PHE A 176 -11.46 8.06 -6.41
C PHE A 176 -10.78 7.77 -7.76
N THR A 177 -11.54 7.84 -8.85
CA THR A 177 -11.01 7.74 -10.21
C THR A 177 -10.30 9.04 -10.61
N SER A 178 -9.32 8.93 -11.51
CA SER A 178 -8.62 10.08 -12.11
C SER A 178 -9.60 11.15 -12.62
N LYS A 179 -10.66 10.72 -13.32
CA LYS A 179 -11.68 11.61 -13.85
C LYS A 179 -12.41 12.38 -12.76
N ALA A 180 -12.84 11.70 -11.68
CA ALA A 180 -13.56 12.37 -10.57
C ALA A 180 -12.68 13.39 -9.85
N LEU A 181 -11.40 13.05 -9.63
CA LEU A 181 -10.42 13.95 -9.03
C LEU A 181 -10.17 15.18 -9.88
N GLN A 182 -10.00 15.00 -11.20
CA GLN A 182 -9.79 16.11 -12.13
C GLN A 182 -11.00 17.04 -12.22
N GLU A 183 -12.23 16.48 -12.23
CA GLU A 183 -13.47 17.26 -12.26
C GLU A 183 -13.66 18.12 -11.01
N VAL A 184 -13.26 17.63 -9.83
CA VAL A 184 -13.50 18.31 -8.54
C VAL A 184 -12.35 19.24 -8.15
N PHE A 185 -11.11 18.79 -8.30
CA PHE A 185 -9.93 19.51 -7.77
C PHE A 185 -9.08 20.18 -8.86
N GLY A 186 -9.10 19.67 -10.11
CA GLY A 186 -8.43 20.28 -11.25
C GLY A 186 -6.98 20.69 -10.96
N GLU A 187 -6.68 21.99 -11.06
CA GLU A 187 -5.33 22.54 -10.84
C GLU A 187 -4.83 22.45 -9.40
N SER A 188 -5.70 22.09 -8.45
CA SER A 188 -5.30 21.89 -7.05
C SER A 188 -4.70 20.50 -6.79
N LEU A 189 -4.81 19.57 -7.74
CA LEU A 189 -4.22 18.25 -7.64
C LEU A 189 -2.69 18.33 -7.49
N GLY A 190 -2.16 17.51 -6.59
CA GLY A 190 -0.74 17.51 -6.23
C GLY A 190 -0.36 18.63 -5.25
N LYS A 191 -1.33 19.17 -4.51
CA LYS A 191 -1.15 20.13 -3.42
C LYS A 191 -1.96 19.67 -2.21
N TYR A 192 -1.66 20.24 -1.04
CA TYR A 192 -2.51 20.02 0.14
C TYR A 192 -3.91 20.61 -0.09
N ILE A 193 -4.90 19.73 -0.17
CA ILE A 193 -6.33 20.12 -0.30
C ILE A 193 -6.90 20.52 1.07
N TYR A 194 -6.33 19.97 2.14
CA TYR A 194 -6.72 20.23 3.51
C TYR A 194 -5.48 20.44 4.39
N LYS A 195 -5.69 20.82 5.66
CA LYS A 195 -4.57 20.92 6.62
C LYS A 195 -3.85 19.57 6.69
N PRO A 196 -2.54 19.52 6.43
CA PRO A 196 -1.77 18.29 6.51
C PRO A 196 -1.87 17.62 7.88
N SER A 197 -1.95 16.30 7.88
CA SER A 197 -1.90 15.44 9.06
C SER A 197 -0.87 14.36 8.84
N THR A 198 -0.22 13.93 9.92
CA THR A 198 0.72 12.83 9.89
C THR A 198 0.10 11.51 10.38
N LEU A 199 -1.16 11.54 10.80
CA LEU A 199 -1.90 10.32 11.15
C LEU A 199 -2.24 9.56 9.88
N ASN A 200 -1.49 8.50 9.64
CA ASN A 200 -1.57 7.68 8.45
C ASN A 200 -1.08 6.26 8.82
N ASP A 201 -1.66 5.22 8.23
CA ASP A 201 -1.29 3.84 8.52
C ASP A 201 -0.01 3.40 7.82
N ASP A 202 0.35 3.96 6.68
CA ASP A 202 1.59 3.65 5.97
C ASP A 202 2.81 3.70 6.90
N ILE A 203 2.97 4.80 7.62
CA ILE A 203 4.10 5.06 8.52
C ILE A 203 4.02 4.23 9.80
N THR A 204 2.83 3.83 10.21
CA THR A 204 2.60 3.07 11.45
C THR A 204 3.42 1.80 11.53
N TYR A 205 3.41 1.00 10.48
CA TYR A 205 4.13 -0.27 10.43
C TYR A 205 5.64 -0.07 10.35
N GLU A 206 6.08 0.97 9.66
CA GLU A 206 7.50 1.34 9.59
C GLU A 206 8.04 1.75 10.96
N ILE A 207 7.28 2.54 11.72
CA ILE A 207 7.65 2.92 13.08
C ILE A 207 7.69 1.70 14.00
N ALA A 208 6.76 0.74 13.84
CA ALA A 208 6.77 -0.50 14.61
C ALA A 208 7.96 -1.42 14.26
N PHE A 209 8.50 -1.31 13.04
CA PHE A 209 9.71 -2.03 12.63
C PHE A 209 10.97 -1.52 13.36
N ILE A 210 11.09 -0.23 13.60
CA ILE A 210 12.30 0.39 14.20
C ILE A 210 12.71 -0.24 15.55
N PRO A 211 11.82 -0.39 16.56
CA PRO A 211 12.19 -1.05 17.81
C PRO A 211 12.48 -2.55 17.61
N ALA A 212 11.81 -3.24 16.69
CA ALA A 212 12.12 -4.62 16.39
C ALA A 212 13.54 -4.77 15.82
N PHE A 213 13.88 -3.91 14.86
CA PHE A 213 15.22 -3.86 14.28
C PHE A 213 16.29 -3.43 15.29
N LYS A 214 15.99 -2.52 16.22
CA LYS A 214 16.88 -2.16 17.32
C LYS A 214 17.25 -3.37 18.17
N ASP A 215 16.29 -4.24 18.46
CA ASP A 215 16.49 -5.42 19.32
C ASP A 215 17.24 -6.55 18.62
N LYS A 216 16.99 -6.77 17.33
CA LYS A 216 17.47 -7.94 16.58
C LYS A 216 18.47 -7.63 15.46
N LYS A 217 18.55 -6.38 15.03
CA LYS A 217 19.40 -5.96 13.91
C LYS A 217 19.12 -6.82 12.65
N ARG A 218 20.16 -7.21 11.94
CA ARG A 218 20.06 -8.06 10.76
C ARG A 218 19.58 -9.50 11.03
N SER A 219 19.54 -9.93 12.31
CA SER A 219 19.02 -11.26 12.68
C SER A 219 17.50 -11.27 12.96
N ILE A 220 16.80 -10.19 12.61
CA ILE A 220 15.34 -10.11 12.72
C ILE A 220 14.69 -11.18 11.85
N ASP A 221 13.57 -11.73 12.34
CA ASP A 221 12.68 -12.64 11.63
C ASP A 221 11.23 -12.19 11.76
N SER A 222 10.36 -12.77 10.94
CA SER A 222 8.94 -12.39 10.90
C SER A 222 8.20 -12.73 12.20
N GLU A 223 8.57 -13.79 12.88
CA GLU A 223 7.95 -14.17 14.15
C GLU A 223 8.24 -13.12 15.23
N PHE A 224 9.48 -12.65 15.33
CA PHE A 224 9.83 -11.61 16.29
C PHE A 224 9.17 -10.28 15.95
N LEU A 225 9.18 -9.89 14.66
CA LEU A 225 8.54 -8.65 14.21
C LEU A 225 7.02 -8.68 14.46
N SER A 226 6.37 -9.81 14.24
CA SER A 226 4.93 -9.96 14.48
C SER A 226 4.54 -9.75 15.94
N LYS A 227 5.42 -10.07 16.89
CA LYS A 227 5.22 -9.76 18.32
C LYS A 227 5.21 -8.26 18.57
N LYS A 228 6.07 -7.50 17.86
CA LYS A 228 6.07 -6.04 17.92
C LYS A 228 4.81 -5.43 17.30
N TRP A 229 4.27 -6.03 16.24
CA TRP A 229 2.99 -5.61 15.70
C TRP A 229 1.87 -5.74 16.73
N VAL A 230 1.75 -6.88 17.39
CA VAL A 230 0.74 -7.09 18.44
C VAL A 230 0.94 -6.18 19.65
N GLU A 231 2.20 -5.87 19.99
CA GLU A 231 2.54 -4.98 21.10
C GLU A 231 2.20 -3.51 20.82
N LEU A 232 2.54 -3.04 19.61
CA LEU A 232 2.63 -1.60 19.31
C LEU A 232 1.47 -1.07 18.48
N ILE A 233 0.85 -1.90 17.62
CA ILE A 233 -0.18 -1.46 16.67
C ILE A 233 -1.57 -1.73 17.24
N PRO A 234 -2.35 -0.69 17.55
CA PRO A 234 -3.64 -0.86 18.22
C PRO A 234 -4.75 -1.38 17.30
N PHE A 235 -4.70 -1.07 16.01
CA PHE A 235 -5.68 -1.47 15.01
C PHE A 235 -5.04 -1.59 13.63
N GLY A 236 -5.74 -2.22 12.69
CA GLY A 236 -5.37 -2.32 11.29
C GLY A 236 -6.62 -2.36 10.41
N TRP A 237 -6.43 -2.37 9.10
CA TRP A 237 -7.49 -2.51 8.12
C TRP A 237 -7.11 -3.60 7.11
N SER A 238 -8.05 -4.09 6.31
CA SER A 238 -7.83 -5.08 5.25
C SER A 238 -6.86 -6.23 5.63
N ALA A 239 -5.77 -6.42 4.91
CA ALA A 239 -4.79 -7.50 5.10
C ALA A 239 -4.13 -7.47 6.49
N GLU A 240 -3.78 -6.29 6.98
CA GLU A 240 -3.13 -6.05 8.25
C GLU A 240 -4.06 -6.35 9.44
N LEU A 241 -5.35 -6.00 9.31
CA LEU A 241 -6.35 -6.34 10.33
C LEU A 241 -6.47 -7.86 10.46
N VAL A 242 -6.61 -8.57 9.34
CA VAL A 242 -6.70 -10.04 9.35
C VAL A 242 -5.45 -10.67 9.96
N ALA A 243 -4.27 -10.16 9.58
CA ALA A 243 -3.00 -10.62 10.15
C ALA A 243 -2.94 -10.39 11.67
N LEU A 244 -3.27 -9.20 12.16
CA LEU A 244 -3.29 -8.89 13.59
C LEU A 244 -4.29 -9.79 14.35
N GLU A 245 -5.47 -10.06 13.79
CA GLU A 245 -6.42 -11.00 14.37
C GLU A 245 -5.88 -12.44 14.42
N ASN A 246 -5.20 -12.87 13.36
CA ASN A 246 -4.55 -14.17 13.29
C ASN A 246 -3.42 -14.30 14.33
N LEU A 247 -2.55 -13.30 14.42
CA LEU A 247 -1.46 -13.25 15.39
C LEU A 247 -1.95 -13.32 16.83
N LYS A 248 -3.02 -12.58 17.18
CA LYS A 248 -3.65 -12.61 18.49
C LYS A 248 -4.25 -13.99 18.84
N LYS A 249 -4.55 -14.80 17.83
CA LYS A 249 -5.01 -16.21 17.99
C LYS A 249 -3.85 -17.22 17.97
N GLY A 250 -2.59 -16.74 17.91
CA GLY A 250 -1.40 -17.61 17.88
C GLY A 250 -1.07 -18.18 16.50
N ILE A 251 -1.64 -17.65 15.42
CA ILE A 251 -1.30 -18.02 14.04
C ILE A 251 -0.14 -17.13 13.61
N LEU A 252 1.05 -17.74 13.47
CA LEU A 252 2.30 -17.03 13.18
C LEU A 252 2.54 -16.86 11.68
N PRO A 253 3.44 -15.91 11.27
CA PRO A 253 3.87 -15.80 9.89
C PRO A 253 4.51 -17.12 9.37
N PRO A 254 4.37 -17.44 8.08
CA PRO A 254 3.62 -16.70 7.06
C PRO A 254 2.10 -16.96 7.08
N LEU A 255 1.60 -17.89 7.91
CA LEU A 255 0.18 -18.27 7.94
C LEU A 255 -0.72 -17.11 8.39
N SER A 256 -0.22 -16.18 9.21
CA SER A 256 -0.97 -14.98 9.62
C SER A 256 -1.38 -14.12 8.42
N GLY A 257 -0.54 -14.05 7.39
CA GLY A 257 -0.80 -13.30 6.17
C GLY A 257 -1.68 -14.03 5.14
N ILE A 258 -1.90 -15.33 5.33
CA ILE A 258 -2.60 -16.18 4.34
C ILE A 258 -3.98 -16.60 4.83
N LYS A 259 -4.08 -17.03 6.09
CA LYS A 259 -5.28 -17.68 6.61
C LYS A 259 -6.45 -16.71 6.72
N LEU A 260 -7.54 -17.01 6.01
CA LEU A 260 -8.74 -16.16 5.96
C LEU A 260 -8.45 -14.71 5.55
N ASN A 261 -7.40 -14.51 4.77
CA ASN A 261 -6.98 -13.20 4.31
C ASN A 261 -7.17 -13.07 2.79
N PRO A 262 -8.31 -12.58 2.32
CA PRO A 262 -8.52 -12.35 0.90
C PRO A 262 -7.67 -11.19 0.34
N PHE A 263 -7.17 -10.29 1.18
CA PHE A 263 -6.47 -9.06 0.82
C PHE A 263 -4.96 -9.22 0.69
N GLN A 264 -4.45 -10.43 0.67
CA GLN A 264 -3.01 -10.76 0.74
C GLN A 264 -2.16 -10.25 -0.44
N GLU A 265 -2.78 -9.75 -1.51
CA GLU A 265 -2.09 -9.12 -2.66
C GLU A 265 -2.48 -7.63 -2.82
N TRP A 266 -3.01 -7.00 -1.77
CA TRP A 266 -3.22 -5.57 -1.73
C TRP A 266 -1.93 -4.81 -1.43
N ILE A 267 -1.98 -3.47 -1.45
CA ILE A 267 -0.80 -2.59 -1.38
C ILE A 267 -0.07 -2.61 -0.02
N GLY A 268 -0.70 -3.13 1.05
CA GLY A 268 -0.24 -2.91 2.41
C GLY A 268 1.22 -3.28 2.71
N ALA A 269 1.82 -4.25 2.00
CA ALA A 269 3.26 -4.50 2.11
C ALA A 269 4.08 -3.45 1.36
N GLN A 270 3.64 -3.01 0.18
CA GLN A 270 4.31 -1.97 -0.61
C GLN A 270 4.36 -0.66 0.17
N MET A 271 3.25 -0.22 0.77
CA MET A 271 3.11 1.07 1.44
C MET A 271 4.05 1.25 2.65
N ARG A 272 4.52 0.16 3.29
CA ARG A 272 5.24 0.20 4.57
C ARG A 272 6.69 -0.31 4.52
N CYS A 273 7.22 -0.60 3.33
CA CYS A 273 8.55 -1.21 3.23
C CYS A 273 9.68 -0.22 2.90
N MET A 274 9.43 1.10 2.83
CA MET A 274 10.47 2.10 2.59
C MET A 274 11.54 2.12 3.67
N VAL A 275 11.18 1.90 4.93
CA VAL A 275 12.12 1.85 6.06
C VAL A 275 13.24 0.83 5.87
N HIS A 276 12.96 -0.27 5.18
CA HIS A 276 13.96 -1.30 4.88
C HIS A 276 15.03 -0.80 3.92
N GLY A 277 14.65 0.07 2.98
CA GLY A 277 15.58 0.80 2.12
C GLY A 277 16.43 1.81 2.90
N PHE A 278 15.83 2.55 3.86
CA PHE A 278 16.60 3.45 4.75
C PHE A 278 17.63 2.70 5.61
N LEU A 279 17.28 1.50 6.07
CA LEU A 279 18.15 0.65 6.88
C LEU A 279 19.11 -0.23 6.04
N SER A 280 19.02 -0.14 4.72
CA SER A 280 19.90 -0.86 3.79
C SER A 280 20.28 0.02 2.58
N PRO A 281 20.82 1.24 2.82
CA PRO A 281 21.28 2.09 1.73
C PRO A 281 22.39 1.35 0.96
N TYR A 282 22.43 1.52 -0.36
CA TYR A 282 23.41 0.85 -1.24
C TYR A 282 23.35 -0.68 -1.27
N ASN A 283 22.37 -1.30 -0.60
CA ASN A 283 22.24 -2.77 -0.54
C ASN A 283 20.79 -3.21 -0.79
N PRO A 284 20.34 -3.16 -2.07
CA PRO A 284 18.96 -3.51 -2.41
C PRO A 284 18.61 -4.96 -2.12
N SER A 285 19.56 -5.89 -2.14
CA SER A 285 19.32 -7.29 -1.76
C SER A 285 18.98 -7.44 -0.27
N GLU A 286 19.66 -6.69 0.60
CA GLU A 286 19.33 -6.69 2.03
C GLU A 286 18.03 -5.94 2.32
N ALA A 287 17.75 -4.82 1.63
CA ALA A 287 16.47 -4.15 1.69
C ALA A 287 15.31 -5.10 1.32
N ALA A 288 15.48 -5.85 0.23
CA ALA A 288 14.54 -6.88 -0.21
C ALA A 288 14.33 -7.97 0.85
N ARG A 289 15.42 -8.45 1.52
CA ARG A 289 15.33 -9.46 2.57
C ARG A 289 14.55 -8.97 3.78
N LEU A 290 14.80 -7.76 4.23
CA LEU A 290 14.06 -7.16 5.35
C LEU A 290 12.58 -6.96 4.97
N ALA A 291 12.30 -6.50 3.75
CA ALA A 291 10.95 -6.35 3.24
C ALA A 291 10.21 -7.69 3.11
N PHE A 292 10.89 -8.76 2.70
CA PHE A 292 10.34 -10.10 2.69
C PHE A 292 9.90 -10.54 4.10
N ILE A 293 10.76 -10.35 5.11
CA ILE A 293 10.48 -10.68 6.50
C ILE A 293 9.23 -9.93 7.03
N ASP A 294 9.10 -8.66 6.70
CA ASP A 294 7.97 -7.83 7.08
C ASP A 294 6.69 -8.23 6.32
N SER A 295 6.78 -8.31 5.01
CA SER A 295 5.62 -8.51 4.13
C SER A 295 4.87 -9.80 4.43
N GLN A 296 5.56 -10.90 4.73
CA GLN A 296 4.93 -12.20 4.99
C GLN A 296 4.09 -12.26 6.29
N ILE A 297 4.12 -11.21 7.11
CA ILE A 297 3.25 -11.12 8.30
C ILE A 297 1.78 -11.01 7.89
N SER A 298 1.49 -10.25 6.83
CA SER A 298 0.13 -9.94 6.37
C SER A 298 -0.14 -10.22 4.90
N HIS A 299 0.89 -10.51 4.10
CA HIS A 299 0.78 -10.69 2.65
C HIS A 299 1.39 -12.01 2.19
N SER A 300 1.08 -12.41 0.95
CA SER A 300 1.71 -13.55 0.28
C SER A 300 1.81 -13.30 -1.23
N GLY A 301 2.55 -14.16 -1.94
CA GLY A 301 2.67 -14.08 -3.39
C GLY A 301 3.09 -12.70 -3.89
N ASN A 302 2.32 -12.14 -4.83
CA ASN A 302 2.64 -10.83 -5.42
C ASN A 302 2.66 -9.70 -4.38
N GLY A 303 1.86 -9.77 -3.31
CA GLY A 303 1.88 -8.78 -2.23
C GLY A 303 3.25 -8.65 -1.55
N ILE A 304 3.95 -9.77 -1.35
CA ILE A 304 5.35 -9.77 -0.84
C ILE A 304 6.29 -9.08 -1.83
N TYR A 305 6.13 -9.34 -3.13
CA TYR A 305 6.99 -8.73 -4.15
C TYR A 305 6.79 -7.21 -4.23
N GLY A 306 5.58 -6.72 -3.94
CA GLY A 306 5.32 -5.28 -3.81
C GLY A 306 6.14 -4.64 -2.70
N GLY A 307 6.16 -5.24 -1.51
CA GLY A 307 7.00 -4.77 -0.41
C GLY A 307 8.50 -4.81 -0.73
N ILE A 308 8.95 -5.90 -1.38
CA ILE A 308 10.34 -6.01 -1.86
C ILE A 308 10.65 -4.88 -2.85
N HIS A 309 9.77 -4.61 -3.81
CA HIS A 309 9.97 -3.57 -4.82
C HIS A 309 10.12 -2.18 -4.20
N SER A 310 9.24 -1.82 -3.28
CA SER A 310 9.29 -0.55 -2.57
C SER A 310 10.60 -0.35 -1.80
N ALA A 311 11.01 -1.34 -1.01
CA ALA A 311 12.28 -1.31 -0.28
C ALA A 311 13.50 -1.20 -1.20
N VAL A 312 13.48 -1.93 -2.31
CA VAL A 312 14.54 -1.91 -3.33
C VAL A 312 14.64 -0.55 -4.01
N LEU A 313 13.50 0.06 -4.39
CA LEU A 313 13.47 1.40 -4.98
C LEU A 313 14.13 2.43 -4.06
N VAL A 314 13.79 2.41 -2.76
CA VAL A 314 14.40 3.32 -1.77
C VAL A 314 15.89 3.03 -1.59
N SER A 315 16.30 1.76 -1.49
CA SER A 315 17.73 1.41 -1.38
C SER A 315 18.54 1.83 -2.61
N LEU A 316 18.00 1.60 -3.81
CA LEU A 316 18.61 2.02 -5.07
C LEU A 316 18.65 3.55 -5.23
N ALA A 317 17.72 4.29 -4.65
CA ALA A 317 17.70 5.75 -4.68
C ALA A 317 18.95 6.37 -4.03
N PHE A 318 19.67 5.64 -3.17
CA PHE A 318 20.99 6.04 -2.67
C PHE A 318 22.10 5.90 -3.72
N LEU A 319 21.89 5.10 -4.77
CA LEU A 319 22.87 4.79 -5.82
C LEU A 319 22.60 5.49 -7.14
N VAL A 320 21.32 5.70 -7.44
CA VAL A 320 20.85 6.13 -8.76
C VAL A 320 20.11 7.45 -8.59
N ASP A 321 20.51 8.46 -9.33
CA ASP A 321 19.94 9.81 -9.28
C ASP A 321 18.99 10.13 -10.45
N GLU A 322 18.74 9.15 -11.33
CA GLU A 322 17.84 9.21 -12.47
C GLU A 322 16.63 8.27 -12.27
N PRO A 323 15.38 8.79 -12.15
CA PRO A 323 14.22 7.97 -11.88
C PRO A 323 13.95 6.85 -12.88
N ILE A 324 14.16 7.11 -14.17
CA ILE A 324 13.96 6.09 -15.23
C ILE A 324 14.93 4.92 -15.06
N ARG A 325 16.20 5.21 -14.74
CA ARG A 325 17.20 4.19 -14.47
C ARG A 325 16.85 3.44 -13.18
N LEU A 326 16.43 4.16 -12.13
CA LEU A 326 16.00 3.57 -10.86
C LEU A 326 14.92 2.51 -11.06
N VAL A 327 13.83 2.88 -11.74
CA VAL A 327 12.70 2.00 -12.04
C VAL A 327 13.15 0.79 -12.88
N THR A 328 14.05 0.99 -13.85
CA THR A 328 14.53 -0.10 -14.71
C THR A 328 15.43 -1.06 -13.93
N GLU A 329 16.31 -0.55 -13.06
CA GLU A 329 17.21 -1.38 -12.24
C GLU A 329 16.44 -2.17 -11.18
N SER A 330 15.34 -1.64 -10.63
CA SER A 330 14.55 -2.31 -9.59
C SER A 330 13.93 -3.64 -10.05
N LEU A 331 13.63 -3.78 -11.34
CA LEU A 331 13.09 -5.03 -11.91
C LEU A 331 13.99 -6.25 -11.66
N LYS A 332 15.30 -6.05 -11.54
CA LYS A 332 16.25 -7.12 -11.31
C LYS A 332 16.11 -7.80 -9.93
N TYR A 333 15.30 -7.22 -9.05
CA TYR A 333 15.03 -7.70 -7.70
C TYR A 333 13.60 -8.24 -7.55
N ILE A 334 12.89 -8.47 -8.67
CA ILE A 334 11.61 -9.12 -8.71
C ILE A 334 11.78 -10.48 -9.38
N PRO A 335 11.26 -11.58 -8.79
CA PRO A 335 11.43 -12.91 -9.35
C PRO A 335 10.89 -12.99 -10.79
N GLU A 336 11.68 -13.58 -11.68
CA GLU A 336 11.33 -13.71 -13.09
C GLU A 336 10.08 -14.57 -13.30
N HIS A 337 9.31 -14.24 -14.33
CA HIS A 337 8.08 -14.93 -14.71
C HIS A 337 6.95 -14.90 -13.65
N THR A 338 6.98 -13.92 -12.74
CA THR A 338 5.86 -13.62 -11.85
C THR A 338 4.88 -12.66 -12.52
N GLU A 339 3.61 -12.68 -12.09
CA GLU A 339 2.61 -11.76 -12.62
C GLU A 339 2.96 -10.31 -12.28
N PHE A 340 3.52 -10.05 -11.09
CA PHE A 340 3.96 -8.72 -10.70
C PHE A 340 5.09 -8.19 -11.58
N GLN A 341 6.06 -9.02 -11.95
CA GLN A 341 7.10 -8.63 -12.92
C GLN A 341 6.47 -8.22 -14.26
N GLU A 342 5.51 -9.00 -14.79
CA GLU A 342 4.82 -8.66 -16.05
C GLU A 342 4.10 -7.30 -15.94
N VAL A 343 3.46 -7.02 -14.80
CA VAL A 343 2.81 -5.71 -14.53
C VAL A 343 3.81 -4.56 -14.59
N LEU A 344 4.96 -4.70 -13.95
CA LEU A 344 6.00 -3.67 -13.94
C LEU A 344 6.58 -3.44 -15.34
N GLU A 345 6.92 -4.52 -16.06
CA GLU A 345 7.45 -4.45 -17.43
C GLU A 345 6.45 -3.81 -18.40
N LYS A 346 5.18 -4.19 -18.30
CA LYS A 346 4.08 -3.62 -19.09
C LYS A 346 3.94 -2.12 -18.84
N THR A 347 3.97 -1.71 -17.57
CA THR A 347 3.88 -0.30 -17.19
C THR A 347 5.07 0.51 -17.73
N ILE A 348 6.29 -0.01 -17.59
CA ILE A 348 7.50 0.62 -18.14
C ILE A 348 7.39 0.75 -19.67
N ASN A 349 6.83 -0.27 -20.34
CA ASN A 349 6.64 -0.22 -21.77
C ASN A 349 5.60 0.85 -22.18
N TRP A 350 4.52 1.01 -21.43
CA TRP A 350 3.58 2.12 -21.65
C TRP A 350 4.28 3.47 -21.48
N CYS A 351 5.01 3.68 -20.38
CA CYS A 351 5.74 4.92 -20.13
C CYS A 351 6.76 5.23 -21.24
N ARG A 352 7.46 4.21 -21.76
CA ARG A 352 8.45 4.38 -22.85
C ARG A 352 7.82 4.81 -24.16
N ASN A 353 6.59 4.38 -24.46
CA ASN A 353 5.91 4.67 -25.71
C ASN A 353 4.98 5.89 -25.64
N ALA A 354 4.64 6.36 -24.45
CA ALA A 354 3.80 7.53 -24.24
C ALA A 354 4.61 8.83 -24.26
N LYS A 355 3.97 9.92 -24.69
CA LYS A 355 4.57 11.25 -24.65
C LYS A 355 4.42 11.93 -23.30
N SER A 356 3.42 11.54 -22.53
CA SER A 356 3.12 12.11 -21.23
C SER A 356 2.37 11.09 -20.34
N TYR A 357 2.31 11.37 -19.05
CA TYR A 357 1.61 10.50 -18.08
C TYR A 357 0.09 10.49 -18.30
N GLU A 358 -0.49 11.53 -18.88
CA GLU A 358 -1.91 11.61 -19.21
C GLU A 358 -2.33 10.54 -20.25
N GLU A 359 -1.37 10.06 -21.07
CA GLU A 359 -1.60 8.94 -21.99
C GLU A 359 -1.53 7.59 -21.26
N VAL A 360 -0.80 7.49 -20.14
CA VAL A 360 -0.60 6.23 -19.40
C VAL A 360 -1.70 5.96 -18.38
N ILE A 361 -2.18 6.98 -17.68
CA ILE A 361 -3.22 6.83 -16.63
C ILE A 361 -4.47 6.08 -17.12
N PRO A 362 -5.05 6.40 -18.30
CA PRO A 362 -6.20 5.63 -18.81
C PRO A 362 -5.87 4.16 -19.12
N LEU A 363 -4.62 3.85 -19.48
CA LEU A 363 -4.19 2.47 -19.71
C LEU A 363 -4.14 1.68 -18.40
N ILE A 364 -3.69 2.32 -17.30
CA ILE A 364 -3.70 1.73 -15.97
C ILE A 364 -5.14 1.45 -15.52
N GLU A 365 -6.04 2.43 -15.65
CA GLU A 365 -7.45 2.27 -15.28
C GLU A 365 -8.14 1.15 -16.08
N ASP A 366 -7.89 1.04 -17.38
CA ASP A 366 -8.53 0.00 -18.22
C ASP A 366 -7.96 -1.39 -17.96
N GLU A 367 -6.63 -1.51 -17.82
CA GLU A 367 -5.97 -2.79 -17.58
C GLU A 367 -6.35 -3.38 -16.22
N PHE A 368 -6.39 -2.54 -15.18
CA PHE A 368 -6.59 -3.00 -13.81
C PHE A 368 -8.00 -2.76 -13.27
N LYS A 369 -8.99 -2.47 -14.11
CA LYS A 369 -10.39 -2.25 -13.69
C LYS A 369 -11.03 -3.43 -12.94
N GLN A 370 -10.49 -4.65 -13.10
CA GLN A 370 -10.92 -5.85 -12.39
C GLN A 370 -10.32 -5.97 -10.98
N TYR A 371 -9.32 -5.14 -10.67
CA TYR A 371 -8.65 -5.13 -9.38
C TYR A 371 -9.20 -4.00 -8.51
N ASN A 372 -9.20 -4.22 -7.20
CA ASN A 372 -9.58 -3.18 -6.25
C ASN A 372 -8.63 -1.98 -6.37
N TRP A 373 -9.11 -0.78 -6.03
CA TRP A 373 -8.27 0.41 -6.04
C TRP A 373 -7.10 0.35 -5.04
N VAL A 374 -7.21 -0.51 -4.01
CA VAL A 374 -6.15 -0.82 -3.03
C VAL A 374 -5.23 -1.95 -3.50
N HIS A 375 -5.51 -2.59 -4.64
CA HIS A 375 -4.68 -3.71 -5.10
C HIS A 375 -3.28 -3.26 -5.52
N LEU A 376 -2.28 -4.11 -5.29
CA LEU A 376 -0.87 -3.85 -5.62
C LEU A 376 -0.65 -3.36 -7.07
N TYR A 377 -1.29 -3.98 -8.07
CA TYR A 377 -0.93 -3.77 -9.47
C TYR A 377 -1.20 -2.35 -9.99
N PRO A 378 -2.43 -1.77 -9.84
CA PRO A 378 -2.65 -0.40 -10.28
C PRO A 378 -1.75 0.59 -9.54
N ASN A 379 -1.49 0.35 -8.26
CA ASN A 379 -0.71 1.24 -7.42
C ASN A 379 0.78 1.22 -7.77
N ALA A 380 1.39 0.06 -7.96
CA ALA A 380 2.76 -0.03 -8.46
C ALA A 380 2.91 0.63 -9.85
N ALA A 381 1.90 0.49 -10.72
CA ALA A 381 1.89 1.16 -12.02
C ALA A 381 1.82 2.70 -11.88
N CYS A 382 1.08 3.23 -10.90
CA CYS A 382 1.03 4.67 -10.60
C CYS A 382 2.38 5.17 -10.10
N VAL A 383 3.04 4.45 -9.19
CA VAL A 383 4.37 4.79 -8.67
C VAL A 383 5.40 4.86 -9.81
N ILE A 384 5.46 3.80 -10.65
CA ILE A 384 6.36 3.78 -11.81
C ILE A 384 6.09 4.97 -12.75
N THR A 385 4.83 5.22 -13.09
CA THR A 385 4.43 6.30 -13.99
C THR A 385 4.84 7.65 -13.42
N SER A 386 4.65 7.87 -12.12
CA SER A 386 5.05 9.11 -11.47
C SER A 386 6.56 9.30 -11.47
N LEU A 387 7.33 8.29 -11.09
CA LEU A 387 8.79 8.35 -11.13
C LEU A 387 9.30 8.61 -12.53
N TRP A 388 8.75 7.91 -13.53
CA TRP A 388 9.15 8.04 -14.94
C TRP A 388 8.99 9.46 -15.49
N PHE A 389 7.83 10.07 -15.29
CA PHE A 389 7.52 11.37 -15.89
C PHE A 389 7.86 12.57 -15.02
N SER A 390 8.12 12.39 -13.73
CA SER A 390 8.45 13.50 -12.81
C SER A 390 9.85 14.08 -13.04
N ASN A 391 10.77 13.29 -13.57
CA ASN A 391 12.19 13.66 -13.67
C ASN A 391 12.85 13.92 -12.31
N GLY A 392 12.33 13.32 -11.24
CA GLY A 392 12.79 13.54 -9.86
C GLY A 392 12.38 14.89 -9.28
N ILE A 393 11.44 15.60 -9.90
CA ILE A 393 10.87 16.85 -9.38
C ILE A 393 9.66 16.51 -8.50
N PHE A 394 9.78 16.79 -7.20
CA PHE A 394 8.78 16.41 -6.19
C PHE A 394 7.39 16.94 -6.51
N ASP A 395 7.23 18.24 -6.77
CA ASP A 395 5.92 18.85 -7.09
C ASP A 395 5.24 18.18 -8.30
N LYS A 396 6.04 17.86 -9.32
CA LYS A 396 5.54 17.19 -10.51
C LYS A 396 5.12 15.75 -10.22
N ALA A 397 5.90 15.04 -9.41
CA ALA A 397 5.58 13.69 -8.99
C ALA A 397 4.27 13.64 -8.19
N MET A 398 4.10 14.52 -7.22
CA MET A 398 2.86 14.65 -6.44
C MET A 398 1.66 14.95 -7.33
N LYS A 399 1.81 15.80 -8.34
CA LYS A 399 0.73 16.09 -9.32
C LYS A 399 0.34 14.84 -10.11
N ILE A 400 1.32 14.05 -10.57
CA ILE A 400 1.06 12.83 -11.36
C ILE A 400 0.32 11.78 -10.52
N VAL A 401 0.80 11.51 -9.30
CA VAL A 401 0.14 10.55 -8.39
C VAL A 401 -1.27 11.01 -8.08
N ALA A 402 -1.46 12.29 -7.73
CA ALA A 402 -2.78 12.84 -7.43
C ALA A 402 -3.77 12.73 -8.60
N GLN A 403 -3.28 12.85 -9.83
CA GLN A 403 -4.11 12.70 -11.03
C GLN A 403 -4.41 11.23 -11.36
N ALA A 404 -3.55 10.31 -10.98
CA ALA A 404 -3.76 8.89 -11.24
C ALA A 404 -4.93 8.32 -10.44
N GLY A 405 -5.19 8.81 -9.24
CA GLY A 405 -6.18 8.25 -8.34
C GLY A 405 -5.71 6.95 -7.70
N PHE A 406 -6.62 6.00 -7.44
CA PHE A 406 -6.35 4.78 -6.69
C PHE A 406 -5.98 5.07 -5.23
N ASP A 407 -4.95 4.44 -4.69
CA ASP A 407 -4.43 4.61 -3.35
C ASP A 407 -3.39 5.74 -3.34
N VAL A 408 -3.88 6.97 -3.33
CA VAL A 408 -3.06 8.16 -3.61
C VAL A 408 -2.08 8.47 -2.50
N ASP A 409 -2.41 8.23 -1.24
CA ASP A 409 -1.51 8.51 -0.11
C ASP A 409 -0.36 7.51 -0.04
N CYS A 410 -0.64 6.21 -0.15
CA CYS A 410 0.39 5.18 -0.26
C CYS A 410 1.35 5.47 -1.43
N ASN A 411 0.80 5.71 -2.61
CA ASN A 411 1.59 5.98 -3.82
C ASN A 411 2.41 7.27 -3.70
N ALA A 412 1.83 8.34 -3.15
CA ALA A 412 2.52 9.62 -2.98
C ALA A 412 3.57 9.55 -1.88
N GLY A 413 3.29 8.79 -0.81
CA GLY A 413 4.27 8.50 0.24
C GLY A 413 5.49 7.78 -0.31
N GLU A 414 5.29 6.69 -1.06
CA GLU A 414 6.39 5.93 -1.67
C GLU A 414 7.20 6.78 -2.64
N VAL A 415 6.55 7.45 -3.59
CA VAL A 415 7.23 8.33 -4.56
C VAL A 415 7.97 9.47 -3.85
N GLY A 416 7.34 10.07 -2.83
CA GLY A 416 7.92 11.14 -2.03
C GLY A 416 9.16 10.69 -1.27
N SER A 417 9.11 9.50 -0.68
CA SER A 417 10.26 8.88 -0.01
C SER A 417 11.44 8.66 -0.97
N ILE A 418 11.16 8.06 -2.13
CA ILE A 418 12.17 7.76 -3.15
C ILE A 418 12.86 9.03 -3.65
N ILE A 419 12.09 10.07 -4.00
CA ILE A 419 12.64 11.34 -4.48
C ILE A 419 13.42 12.05 -3.36
N GLY A 420 12.90 12.01 -2.12
CA GLY A 420 13.58 12.55 -0.94
C GLY A 420 14.94 11.91 -0.75
N VAL A 421 15.03 10.59 -0.76
CA VAL A 421 16.31 9.86 -0.67
C VAL A 421 17.23 10.19 -1.84
N MET A 422 16.69 10.21 -3.05
CA MET A 422 17.46 10.44 -4.28
C MET A 422 18.13 11.82 -4.33
N LYS A 423 17.42 12.85 -3.88
CA LYS A 423 17.83 14.26 -4.07
C LYS A 423 18.17 14.98 -2.75
N GLY A 424 17.92 14.37 -1.59
CA GLY A 424 18.07 15.01 -0.28
C GLY A 424 17.05 16.13 -0.03
N MET A 425 17.28 16.91 1.01
CA MET A 425 16.38 18.01 1.41
C MET A 425 16.17 19.09 0.34
N ASN A 426 17.05 19.17 -0.64
CA ASN A 426 16.89 20.08 -1.79
C ASN A 426 15.68 19.74 -2.68
N ALA A 427 15.15 18.52 -2.59
CA ALA A 427 13.95 18.13 -3.32
C ALA A 427 12.65 18.71 -2.74
N LEU A 428 12.65 19.05 -1.44
CA LEU A 428 11.47 19.43 -0.69
C LEU A 428 11.47 20.93 -0.41
N SER A 429 10.49 21.65 -0.96
CA SER A 429 10.30 23.05 -0.64
C SER A 429 9.70 23.25 0.76
N ASP A 430 9.84 24.42 1.31
CA ASP A 430 9.20 24.85 2.56
C ASP A 430 7.69 24.60 2.60
N TYR A 431 7.03 24.63 1.44
CA TYR A 431 5.60 24.34 1.30
C TYR A 431 5.25 22.94 1.81
N TRP A 432 6.11 21.94 1.52
CA TRP A 432 5.87 20.55 1.86
C TRP A 432 6.22 20.22 3.31
N ILE A 433 7.21 20.89 3.90
CA ILE A 433 7.80 20.51 5.20
C ILE A 433 7.33 21.38 6.36
N LYS A 434 7.16 22.68 6.16
CA LYS A 434 6.78 23.61 7.25
C LYS A 434 5.49 23.27 7.98
N PRO A 435 4.44 22.74 7.34
CA PRO A 435 3.21 22.41 8.04
C PRO A 435 3.37 21.41 9.18
N PHE A 436 4.36 20.51 9.10
CA PHE A 436 4.59 19.48 10.13
C PHE A 436 5.38 20.00 11.33
N ASN A 437 6.16 21.07 11.17
CA ASN A 437 6.99 21.63 12.24
C ASN A 437 7.86 20.55 12.92
N ASP A 438 8.46 19.67 12.14
CA ASP A 438 9.28 18.52 12.60
C ASP A 438 8.54 17.55 13.53
N ASN A 439 7.21 17.52 13.52
CA ASN A 439 6.40 16.66 14.37
C ASN A 439 5.70 15.56 13.57
N LEU A 440 5.73 14.35 14.10
CA LEU A 440 5.04 13.17 13.61
C LEU A 440 4.11 12.66 14.72
N GLU A 441 2.80 12.79 14.48
CA GLU A 441 1.77 12.19 15.33
C GLU A 441 1.40 10.82 14.73
N THR A 442 1.36 9.80 15.59
CA THR A 442 1.01 8.44 15.19
C THR A 442 0.10 7.81 16.25
N TYR A 443 -0.47 6.65 15.95
CA TYR A 443 -1.18 5.82 16.93
C TYR A 443 -0.36 4.59 17.39
N VAL A 444 0.93 4.56 17.06
CA VAL A 444 1.84 3.50 17.53
C VAL A 444 2.16 3.71 19.00
N ARG A 445 1.90 2.70 19.83
CA ARG A 445 2.15 2.78 21.28
C ARG A 445 3.60 3.10 21.60
N GLY A 446 3.78 4.16 22.39
CA GLY A 446 5.11 4.67 22.76
C GLY A 446 5.77 5.56 21.73
N PHE A 447 5.08 5.80 20.59
CA PHE A 447 5.52 6.69 19.51
C PHE A 447 4.41 7.63 19.06
N GLU A 448 3.48 7.96 19.94
CA GLU A 448 2.30 8.79 19.63
C GLU A 448 2.69 10.19 19.14
N ASN A 449 3.84 10.68 19.60
CA ASN A 449 4.44 11.94 19.17
C ASN A 449 5.96 11.79 19.15
N ILE A 450 6.56 11.91 17.99
CA ILE A 450 8.01 11.86 17.80
C ILE A 450 8.44 12.97 16.83
N LYS A 451 9.63 13.53 17.00
CA LYS A 451 10.19 14.41 15.98
C LYS A 451 10.68 13.59 14.78
N ILE A 452 10.41 14.10 13.59
CA ILE A 452 10.87 13.45 12.35
C ILE A 452 12.41 13.41 12.32
N SER A 453 13.06 14.47 12.83
CA SER A 453 14.51 14.52 13.02
C SER A 453 15.02 13.45 14.00
N GLU A 454 14.33 13.23 15.14
CA GLU A 454 14.69 12.19 16.11
C GLU A 454 14.49 10.76 15.52
N LEU A 455 13.43 10.54 14.76
CA LEU A 455 13.21 9.28 14.03
C LEU A 455 14.35 9.03 13.03
N THR A 456 14.78 10.08 12.33
CA THR A 456 15.92 10.02 11.40
C THR A 456 17.22 9.70 12.11
N GLU A 457 17.52 10.41 13.24
CA GLU A 457 18.70 10.13 14.06
C GLU A 457 18.74 8.67 14.52
N LEU A 458 17.59 8.16 14.97
CA LEU A 458 17.47 6.76 15.39
C LEU A 458 17.72 5.81 14.21
N THR A 459 17.14 6.07 13.03
CA THR A 459 17.34 5.25 11.82
C THR A 459 18.82 5.23 11.43
N VAL A 460 19.49 6.39 11.37
CA VAL A 460 20.92 6.51 11.05
C VAL A 460 21.80 5.81 12.09
N LYS A 461 21.46 5.95 13.37
CA LYS A 461 22.18 5.28 14.45
C LYS A 461 22.11 3.76 14.33
N LEU A 462 20.91 3.21 14.09
CA LEU A 462 20.70 1.77 13.95
C LEU A 462 21.44 1.22 12.73
N LEU A 463 21.46 1.96 11.64
CA LEU A 463 22.23 1.60 10.46
C LEU A 463 23.73 1.53 10.78
N LYS A 464 24.31 2.57 11.38
CA LYS A 464 25.73 2.58 11.76
C LYS A 464 26.11 1.46 12.72
N GLU A 465 25.22 1.12 13.66
CA GLU A 465 25.45 0.02 14.59
C GLU A 465 25.42 -1.37 13.92
N THR A 466 24.79 -1.52 12.76
CA THR A 466 24.75 -2.79 12.00
C THR A 466 25.90 -2.96 11.03
N GLU A 467 26.52 -1.87 10.62
CA GLU A 467 27.67 -1.89 9.68
C GLU A 467 29.03 -2.09 10.39
N CYS A 468 29.05 -1.88 11.71
CA CYS A 468 30.25 -2.07 12.54
C CYS A 468 30.40 -3.50 13.10
N LEU A 469 29.48 -4.41 12.73
CA LEU A 469 29.51 -5.83 13.09
C LEU A 469 29.87 -6.71 11.88
#